data_666fefe1b9514c38770a8a4ca8ef4e5c
#
_entry.id   666fefe1b9514c38770a8a4ca8ef4e5c
#
_cell.length_a   1.000
_cell.length_b   1.000
_cell.length_c   1.000
_cell.angle_alpha   90.00
_cell.angle_beta   90.00
_cell.angle_gamma   90.00
#
_symmetry.space_group_name_H-M   'P 1'
#
loop_
_entity.id
_entity.type
_entity.pdbx_description
1 polymer ?
#
loop_
_entity_poly.entity_id
_entity_poly.type
_entity_poly.pdbx_seq_one_letter_code
_entity_poly.pdbx_strand_id
1 'polypeptide(L)'
;MGGASMSPSEGAGGGVDLPGTDRAGGSANSQESRGVGVEKGAGRAGEASGTVRDSWLDEWSPDADGVPYRRAARVVVLDPEGRVLLVHGHDFDDVDHSWWFTVGGGLGEEGPREGAVRELREETGVSADPSRLVGPVLLRSDEFRFAARTVRQDEVFFILAVSGEEARSAKPGYDLTAAERETLDEFRWWRPAEIREAEAEGETFYPAGLAGLIETWWPEWDGIVRNVTDRALE
;
A
#
# COMPACT_ATOMS: atom_id res chain seq x y z
N MET A 1 31.09 -26.25 36.06
CA MET A 1 29.78 -26.40 36.71
C MET A 1 29.18 -25.00 36.92
N GLY A 2 28.01 -24.73 36.41
CA GLY A 2 27.29 -23.45 36.59
C GLY A 2 26.59 -23.00 35.31
N GLY A 3 25.59 -23.75 34.86
CA GLY A 3 24.72 -23.32 33.79
C GLY A 3 23.74 -22.26 34.30
N ALA A 4 23.66 -21.14 33.64
CA ALA A 4 22.58 -20.18 33.79
C ALA A 4 21.62 -20.29 32.61
N SER A 5 20.46 -20.90 32.90
CA SER A 5 19.30 -20.92 32.03
C SER A 5 18.68 -19.54 32.00
N MET A 6 18.65 -18.90 30.86
CA MET A 6 17.83 -17.71 30.63
C MET A 6 16.55 -18.12 29.91
N SER A 7 15.44 -17.99 30.59
CA SER A 7 14.11 -18.08 30.01
C SER A 7 13.82 -16.87 29.13
N PRO A 8 13.08 -17.00 28.01
CA PRO A 8 12.67 -15.87 27.20
C PRO A 8 11.54 -15.09 27.90
N SER A 9 11.71 -13.79 28.01
CA SER A 9 10.65 -12.88 28.43
C SER A 9 9.61 -12.72 27.32
N GLU A 10 8.38 -13.02 27.66
CA GLU A 10 7.21 -12.72 26.83
C GLU A 10 7.13 -11.20 26.58
N GLY A 11 7.37 -10.81 25.34
CA GLY A 11 7.13 -9.46 24.86
C GLY A 11 5.65 -9.25 24.62
N ALA A 12 5.02 -8.43 25.44
CA ALA A 12 3.64 -7.99 25.25
C ALA A 12 3.48 -7.28 23.90
N GLY A 13 2.66 -7.86 23.02
CA GLY A 13 2.24 -7.23 21.78
C GLY A 13 1.39 -5.99 22.07
N GLY A 14 2.01 -4.81 21.98
CA GLY A 14 1.30 -3.54 22.00
C GLY A 14 0.61 -3.34 20.64
N GLY A 15 -0.71 -3.49 20.58
CA GLY A 15 -1.49 -3.07 19.45
C GLY A 15 -1.39 -1.55 19.30
N VAL A 16 -0.91 -1.07 18.17
CA VAL A 16 -0.91 0.37 17.86
C VAL A 16 -2.28 0.68 17.28
N ASP A 17 -3.14 1.29 18.09
CA ASP A 17 -4.39 1.87 17.64
C ASP A 17 -4.07 3.11 16.78
N LEU A 18 -4.45 3.05 15.54
CA LEU A 18 -4.50 4.23 14.68
C LEU A 18 -5.64 5.12 15.18
N PRO A 19 -5.48 6.45 15.22
CA PRO A 19 -6.51 7.33 15.72
C PRO A 19 -7.81 7.18 14.93
N GLY A 20 -8.85 6.64 15.59
CA GLY A 20 -10.20 6.56 15.06
C GLY A 20 -10.86 7.93 15.17
N THR A 21 -11.41 8.42 14.08
CA THR A 21 -12.29 9.60 14.10
C THR A 21 -13.66 9.18 14.63
N ASP A 22 -14.00 9.61 15.84
CA ASP A 22 -15.36 9.54 16.40
C ASP A 22 -16.31 10.38 15.54
N ARG A 23 -17.33 9.75 14.97
CA ARG A 23 -18.50 10.44 14.40
C ARG A 23 -19.72 10.23 15.30
N ALA A 24 -20.16 11.33 15.89
CA ALA A 24 -21.46 11.43 16.53
C ALA A 24 -22.58 11.39 15.49
N GLY A 25 -23.59 10.53 15.74
CA GLY A 25 -24.78 10.40 14.94
C GLY A 25 -25.75 11.55 15.12
N GLY A 26 -26.44 11.91 14.05
CA GLY A 26 -27.59 12.80 14.03
C GLY A 26 -28.68 12.21 13.13
N SER A 27 -29.75 11.72 13.78
CA SER A 27 -30.98 11.25 13.15
C SER A 27 -31.87 12.43 12.79
N ALA A 28 -32.45 12.49 11.60
CA ALA A 28 -33.70 13.19 11.34
C ALA A 28 -34.46 12.56 10.18
N ASN A 29 -35.65 12.19 10.51
CA ASN A 29 -36.79 11.62 9.80
C ASN A 29 -37.50 12.69 8.96
N SER A 30 -38.07 12.34 7.78
CA SER A 30 -39.45 12.65 7.35
C SER A 30 -39.70 12.44 5.84
N GLN A 31 -40.51 11.44 5.54
CA GLN A 31 -41.79 11.42 4.83
C GLN A 31 -41.91 11.89 3.37
N GLU A 32 -42.28 10.89 2.60
CA GLU A 32 -43.33 10.76 1.55
C GLU A 32 -43.74 11.92 0.66
N SER A 33 -43.68 11.67 -0.67
CA SER A 33 -44.93 11.74 -1.48
C SER A 33 -44.79 11.08 -2.86
N ARG A 34 -45.90 10.44 -3.28
CA ARG A 34 -46.14 9.66 -4.50
C ARG A 34 -46.21 10.53 -5.76
N GLY A 35 -45.75 9.98 -6.86
CA GLY A 35 -46.08 10.47 -8.20
C GLY A 35 -45.84 9.40 -9.25
N VAL A 36 -46.94 8.82 -9.77
CA VAL A 36 -46.99 7.85 -10.87
C VAL A 36 -46.84 8.61 -12.18
N GLY A 37 -45.99 8.12 -13.07
CA GLY A 37 -45.91 8.58 -14.45
C GLY A 37 -45.17 7.57 -15.31
N VAL A 38 -45.93 6.77 -16.05
CA VAL A 38 -45.47 5.85 -17.11
C VAL A 38 -45.28 6.65 -18.38
N GLU A 39 -44.09 6.63 -18.98
CA GLU A 39 -43.97 6.78 -20.44
C GLU A 39 -42.83 5.93 -21.01
N LYS A 40 -43.18 5.26 -22.10
CA LYS A 40 -42.35 4.41 -22.97
C LYS A 40 -41.43 5.27 -23.84
N GLY A 41 -40.25 4.78 -24.12
CA GLY A 41 -39.58 5.20 -25.33
C GLY A 41 -38.12 4.90 -25.45
N ALA A 42 -37.78 3.96 -26.30
CA ALA A 42 -36.58 3.85 -27.13
C ALA A 42 -35.23 3.51 -26.45
N GLY A 43 -34.74 2.36 -26.83
CA GLY A 43 -33.44 1.82 -26.52
C GLY A 43 -32.28 2.74 -26.89
N ARG A 44 -31.34 2.75 -25.97
CA ARG A 44 -29.93 3.02 -26.25
C ARG A 44 -29.11 1.92 -25.57
N ALA A 45 -28.65 0.99 -26.37
CA ALA A 45 -27.47 0.22 -26.04
C ALA A 45 -26.28 1.19 -26.01
N GLY A 46 -25.68 1.32 -24.88
CA GLY A 46 -24.51 2.17 -24.73
C GLY A 46 -24.47 2.71 -23.30
N GLU A 47 -23.71 2.05 -22.47
CA GLU A 47 -23.02 2.57 -21.30
C GLU A 47 -22.83 1.48 -20.24
N ALA A 48 -22.11 0.45 -20.63
CA ALA A 48 -21.36 -0.35 -19.68
C ALA A 48 -19.87 -0.16 -20.03
N SER A 49 -19.44 1.09 -19.96
CA SER A 49 -18.03 1.47 -19.99
C SER A 49 -17.80 2.42 -18.82
N GLY A 50 -18.05 1.94 -17.62
CA GLY A 50 -17.26 2.36 -16.48
C GLY A 50 -15.84 1.90 -16.81
N THR A 51 -15.03 2.82 -17.26
CA THR A 51 -13.68 2.51 -17.71
C THR A 51 -12.92 1.93 -16.52
N VAL A 52 -11.98 1.01 -16.76
CA VAL A 52 -10.98 0.54 -15.78
C VAL A 52 -10.43 1.70 -14.96
N ARG A 53 -10.32 2.88 -15.55
CA ARG A 53 -9.98 4.17 -14.95
C ARG A 53 -10.86 4.63 -13.80
N ASP A 54 -12.11 4.25 -13.72
CA ASP A 54 -13.00 4.66 -12.62
C ASP A 54 -12.98 3.64 -11.47
N SER A 55 -12.57 2.38 -11.73
CA SER A 55 -12.57 1.31 -10.73
C SER A 55 -11.50 1.52 -9.63
N TRP A 56 -10.44 2.28 -9.89
CA TRP A 56 -9.45 2.56 -8.85
C TRP A 56 -10.02 3.38 -7.68
N LEU A 57 -11.08 4.16 -7.92
CA LEU A 57 -11.77 4.93 -6.88
C LEU A 57 -12.57 4.07 -5.91
N ASP A 58 -12.85 2.82 -6.25
CA ASP A 58 -13.66 1.92 -5.40
C ASP A 58 -13.00 1.64 -4.05
N GLU A 59 -11.67 1.77 -3.97
CA GLU A 59 -10.89 1.62 -2.74
C GLU A 59 -10.75 2.93 -1.93
N TRP A 60 -11.25 4.05 -2.48
CA TRP A 60 -11.06 5.37 -1.89
C TRP A 60 -12.39 5.93 -1.41
N SER A 61 -12.41 6.40 -0.17
CA SER A 61 -13.57 7.08 0.41
C SER A 61 -13.25 8.54 0.65
N PRO A 62 -14.18 9.49 0.42
CA PRO A 62 -13.90 10.89 0.71
C PRO A 62 -13.68 11.10 2.21
N ASP A 63 -12.63 11.83 2.55
CA ASP A 63 -12.38 12.31 3.92
C ASP A 63 -13.32 13.48 4.30
N ALA A 64 -13.07 14.12 5.45
CA ALA A 64 -13.87 15.25 5.94
C ALA A 64 -13.83 16.47 5.01
N ASP A 65 -12.78 16.63 4.21
CA ASP A 65 -12.59 17.70 3.25
C ASP A 65 -13.13 17.33 1.86
N GLY A 66 -13.61 16.09 1.68
CA GLY A 66 -14.10 15.55 0.42
C GLY A 66 -12.98 15.05 -0.50
N VAL A 67 -11.74 14.94 0.00
CA VAL A 67 -10.61 14.41 -0.75
C VAL A 67 -10.65 12.89 -0.69
N PRO A 68 -10.46 12.15 -1.82
CA PRO A 68 -10.34 10.71 -1.80
C PRO A 68 -9.21 10.27 -0.86
N TYR A 69 -9.55 9.42 0.09
CA TYR A 69 -8.65 8.93 1.14
C TYR A 69 -8.74 7.42 1.26
N ARG A 70 -7.60 6.78 1.49
CA ARG A 70 -7.56 5.37 1.89
C ARG A 70 -6.47 5.10 2.91
N ARG A 71 -6.59 3.96 3.56
CA ARG A 71 -5.51 3.35 4.36
C ARG A 71 -4.88 2.25 3.52
N ALA A 72 -3.58 2.10 3.63
CA ALA A 72 -2.83 1.09 2.91
C ALA A 72 -1.83 0.36 3.82
N ALA A 73 -1.48 -0.86 3.45
CA ALA A 73 -0.41 -1.61 4.09
C ALA A 73 0.65 -1.99 3.05
N ARG A 74 1.91 -1.83 3.41
CA ARG A 74 3.07 -2.05 2.55
C ARG A 74 4.00 -3.09 3.13
N VAL A 75 4.63 -3.88 2.27
CA VAL A 75 5.63 -4.88 2.64
C VAL A 75 6.97 -4.54 2.00
N VAL A 76 7.96 -4.29 2.83
CA VAL A 76 9.37 -4.22 2.42
C VAL A 76 9.87 -5.65 2.36
N VAL A 77 9.83 -6.26 1.19
CA VAL A 77 10.27 -7.64 0.96
C VAL A 77 11.76 -7.64 0.76
N LEU A 78 12.51 -8.27 1.67
CA LEU A 78 13.98 -8.33 1.66
C LEU A 78 14.45 -9.76 1.42
N ASP A 79 15.35 -9.91 0.44
CA ASP A 79 16.00 -11.19 0.17
C ASP A 79 17.26 -11.39 1.04
N PRO A 80 17.90 -12.60 0.99
CA PRO A 80 19.10 -12.86 1.79
C PRO A 80 20.31 -11.98 1.47
N GLU A 81 20.33 -11.33 0.33
CA GLU A 81 21.37 -10.40 -0.10
C GLU A 81 21.07 -8.93 0.28
N GLY A 82 19.95 -8.68 0.99
CA GLY A 82 19.51 -7.34 1.38
C GLY A 82 18.96 -6.50 0.22
N ARG A 83 18.53 -7.16 -0.87
CA ARG A 83 17.81 -6.48 -1.94
C ARG A 83 16.32 -6.37 -1.56
N VAL A 84 15.71 -5.27 -1.94
CA VAL A 84 14.27 -5.05 -1.78
C VAL A 84 13.54 -5.31 -3.09
N LEU A 85 12.38 -5.95 -3.05
CA LEU A 85 11.48 -6.06 -4.18
C LEU A 85 10.65 -4.80 -4.27
N LEU A 86 10.74 -4.10 -5.40
CA LEU A 86 9.94 -2.92 -5.70
C LEU A 86 9.10 -3.13 -6.95
N VAL A 87 8.03 -2.37 -7.01
CA VAL A 87 7.11 -2.27 -8.13
C VAL A 87 7.33 -0.93 -8.82
N HIS A 88 7.45 -0.94 -10.13
CA HIS A 88 7.39 0.25 -10.96
C HIS A 88 5.96 0.48 -11.43
N GLY A 89 5.49 1.70 -11.34
CA GLY A 89 4.18 2.09 -11.83
C GLY A 89 4.18 3.52 -12.34
N HIS A 90 3.11 3.87 -13.04
CA HIS A 90 2.89 5.19 -13.61
C HIS A 90 1.47 5.71 -13.33
N ASP A 91 1.27 7.01 -13.51
CA ASP A 91 -0.04 7.63 -13.38
C ASP A 91 -0.95 7.24 -14.57
N PHE A 92 -2.23 7.02 -14.34
CA PHE A 92 -3.22 6.73 -15.38
C PHE A 92 -3.28 7.79 -16.49
N ASP A 93 -3.08 9.05 -16.15
CA ASP A 93 -3.22 10.19 -17.05
C ASP A 93 -1.90 10.70 -17.59
N ASP A 94 -0.77 10.25 -17.02
CA ASP A 94 0.58 10.68 -17.41
C ASP A 94 1.58 9.54 -17.26
N VAL A 95 1.80 8.79 -18.32
CA VAL A 95 2.73 7.63 -18.32
C VAL A 95 4.20 8.02 -18.13
N ASP A 96 4.55 9.28 -18.37
CA ASP A 96 5.89 9.81 -18.11
C ASP A 96 6.08 10.16 -16.61
N HIS A 97 4.99 10.24 -15.85
CA HIS A 97 5.00 10.39 -14.40
C HIS A 97 4.98 9.00 -13.74
N SER A 98 6.14 8.47 -13.44
CA SER A 98 6.33 7.12 -12.94
C SER A 98 7.22 7.07 -11.70
N TRP A 99 7.14 5.97 -10.93
CA TRP A 99 7.89 5.81 -9.69
C TRP A 99 8.01 4.33 -9.28
N TRP A 100 9.00 4.07 -8.43
CA TRP A 100 9.20 2.79 -7.76
C TRP A 100 8.65 2.84 -6.32
N PHE A 101 7.97 1.79 -5.90
CA PHE A 101 7.41 1.69 -4.55
C PHE A 101 7.39 0.26 -4.05
N THR A 102 7.13 0.10 -2.74
CA THR A 102 7.07 -1.22 -2.10
C THR A 102 5.75 -1.93 -2.41
N VAL A 103 5.80 -3.26 -2.44
CA VAL A 103 4.63 -4.15 -2.56
C VAL A 103 3.56 -3.76 -1.54
N GLY A 104 2.28 -3.79 -1.94
CA GLY A 104 1.14 -3.53 -1.06
C GLY A 104 0.16 -2.51 -1.61
N GLY A 105 -1.02 -2.46 -1.02
CA GLY A 105 -2.15 -1.66 -1.51
C GLY A 105 -3.16 -1.30 -0.43
N GLY A 106 -4.37 -1.00 -0.87
CA GLY A 106 -5.46 -0.54 -0.02
C GLY A 106 -5.91 -1.57 1.01
N LEU A 107 -6.30 -1.09 2.18
CA LEU A 107 -6.92 -1.91 3.22
C LEU A 107 -8.44 -1.86 3.08
N GLY A 108 -9.07 -3.04 3.08
CA GLY A 108 -10.50 -3.20 3.30
C GLY A 108 -10.87 -3.13 4.79
N GLU A 109 -11.66 -4.08 5.23
CA GLU A 109 -12.07 -4.19 6.66
C GLU A 109 -11.05 -4.97 7.50
N GLU A 110 -10.09 -5.62 6.85
CA GLU A 110 -9.05 -6.42 7.51
C GLU A 110 -8.03 -5.56 8.29
N GLY A 111 -7.28 -6.24 9.18
CA GLY A 111 -6.16 -5.63 9.88
C GLY A 111 -4.97 -5.36 8.94
N PRO A 112 -4.07 -4.43 9.32
CA PRO A 112 -2.95 -4.05 8.45
C PRO A 112 -2.00 -5.20 8.07
N ARG A 113 -1.79 -6.17 8.96
CA ARG A 113 -0.92 -7.34 8.67
C ARG A 113 -1.59 -8.30 7.69
N GLU A 114 -2.86 -8.53 7.86
CA GLU A 114 -3.68 -9.38 6.98
C GLU A 114 -3.76 -8.77 5.57
N GLY A 115 -4.02 -7.45 5.49
CA GLY A 115 -4.01 -6.73 4.21
C GLY A 115 -2.64 -6.78 3.54
N ALA A 116 -1.56 -6.55 4.31
CA ALA A 116 -0.20 -6.61 3.79
C ALA A 116 0.15 -7.98 3.17
N VAL A 117 -0.23 -9.10 3.80
CA VAL A 117 0.05 -10.43 3.22
C VAL A 117 -0.90 -10.79 2.10
N ARG A 118 -2.13 -10.27 2.07
CA ARG A 118 -3.04 -10.40 0.93
C ARG A 118 -2.45 -9.74 -0.30
N GLU A 119 -2.07 -8.47 -0.21
CA GLU A 119 -1.44 -7.69 -1.29
C GLU A 119 -0.14 -8.35 -1.77
N LEU A 120 0.72 -8.75 -0.83
CA LEU A 120 1.94 -9.48 -1.17
C LEU A 120 1.65 -10.70 -2.06
N ARG A 121 0.62 -11.48 -1.72
CA ARG A 121 0.25 -12.65 -2.50
C ARG A 121 -0.33 -12.26 -3.86
N GLU A 122 -1.19 -11.25 -3.91
CA GLU A 122 -1.85 -10.78 -5.14
C GLU A 122 -0.85 -10.20 -6.13
N GLU A 123 0.09 -9.38 -5.66
CA GLU A 123 1.09 -8.76 -6.52
C GLU A 123 2.26 -9.69 -6.88
N THR A 124 2.67 -10.60 -5.98
CA THR A 124 3.93 -11.35 -6.15
C THR A 124 3.80 -12.86 -6.13
N GLY A 125 2.62 -13.41 -5.78
CA GLY A 125 2.43 -14.84 -5.56
C GLY A 125 3.12 -15.40 -4.30
N VAL A 126 3.85 -14.59 -3.55
CA VAL A 126 4.48 -14.99 -2.29
C VAL A 126 3.43 -15.04 -1.19
N SER A 127 3.30 -16.21 -0.55
CA SER A 127 2.40 -16.38 0.59
C SER A 127 3.21 -16.34 1.88
N ALA A 128 2.74 -15.56 2.84
CA ALA A 128 3.35 -15.48 4.17
C ALA A 128 2.28 -15.50 5.27
N ASP A 129 2.63 -16.05 6.42
CA ASP A 129 1.82 -15.88 7.63
C ASP A 129 1.99 -14.44 8.15
N PRO A 130 0.91 -13.74 8.56
CA PRO A 130 1.00 -12.38 9.11
C PRO A 130 1.98 -12.23 10.29
N SER A 131 2.22 -13.30 11.05
CA SER A 131 3.20 -13.31 12.16
C SER A 131 4.65 -13.21 11.70
N ARG A 132 4.95 -13.49 10.43
CA ARG A 132 6.30 -13.32 9.86
C ARG A 132 6.64 -11.84 9.60
N LEU A 133 5.65 -10.99 9.51
CA LEU A 133 5.86 -9.56 9.29
C LEU A 133 6.51 -8.94 10.53
N VAL A 134 7.60 -8.22 10.34
CA VAL A 134 8.28 -7.44 11.40
C VAL A 134 7.78 -6.00 11.33
N GLY A 135 7.47 -5.41 12.46
CA GLY A 135 7.02 -4.02 12.52
C GLY A 135 5.64 -3.83 13.20
N PRO A 136 5.00 -2.66 13.02
CA PRO A 136 5.28 -1.67 11.98
C PRO A 136 6.66 -1.02 12.09
N VAL A 137 7.30 -0.72 10.95
CA VAL A 137 8.62 -0.10 10.88
C VAL A 137 8.59 1.35 10.42
N LEU A 138 7.53 1.71 9.68
CA LEU A 138 7.28 3.04 9.17
C LEU A 138 5.78 3.32 9.12
N LEU A 139 5.40 4.52 9.50
CA LEU A 139 4.09 5.11 9.25
C LEU A 139 4.29 6.30 8.33
N ARG A 140 3.48 6.39 7.27
CA ARG A 140 3.55 7.48 6.29
C ARG A 140 2.16 8.03 6.06
N SER A 141 2.04 9.36 6.09
CA SER A 141 0.85 10.06 5.63
C SER A 141 1.25 10.94 4.46
N ASP A 142 0.53 10.81 3.36
CA ASP A 142 0.87 11.48 2.13
C ASP A 142 -0.35 12.09 1.44
N GLU A 143 -0.11 13.22 0.76
CA GLU A 143 -1.04 13.85 -0.16
C GLU A 143 -0.34 14.01 -1.50
N PHE A 144 -0.86 13.39 -2.54
CA PHE A 144 -0.23 13.35 -3.86
C PHE A 144 -1.27 13.42 -4.99
N ARG A 145 -0.80 13.66 -6.21
CA ARG A 145 -1.64 13.61 -7.41
C ARG A 145 -1.61 12.20 -8.00
N PHE A 146 -2.80 11.69 -8.32
CA PHE A 146 -2.98 10.46 -9.05
C PHE A 146 -4.27 10.56 -9.89
N ALA A 147 -4.24 10.12 -11.15
CA ALA A 147 -5.36 10.20 -12.07
C ALA A 147 -5.97 11.62 -12.13
N ALA A 148 -5.12 12.64 -12.24
CA ALA A 148 -5.47 14.07 -12.26
C ALA A 148 -6.24 14.57 -11.02
N ARG A 149 -6.21 13.83 -9.90
CA ARG A 149 -6.86 14.21 -8.63
C ARG A 149 -5.84 14.28 -7.51
N THR A 150 -6.10 15.14 -6.53
CA THR A 150 -5.42 15.08 -5.23
C THR A 150 -6.04 13.97 -4.42
N VAL A 151 -5.21 13.10 -3.85
CA VAL A 151 -5.62 11.98 -3.01
C VAL A 151 -4.78 11.97 -1.74
N ARG A 152 -5.31 11.37 -0.66
CA ARG A 152 -4.62 11.21 0.62
C ARG A 152 -4.55 9.75 1.00
N GLN A 153 -3.39 9.33 1.51
CA GLN A 153 -3.17 7.96 1.91
C GLN A 153 -2.37 7.86 3.21
N ASP A 154 -2.85 7.05 4.15
CA ASP A 154 -2.08 6.65 5.33
C ASP A 154 -1.57 5.23 5.13
N GLU A 155 -0.26 5.06 5.23
CA GLU A 155 0.42 3.80 4.98
C GLU A 155 1.11 3.27 6.24
N VAL A 156 1.01 1.97 6.45
CA VAL A 156 1.77 1.25 7.46
C VAL A 156 2.69 0.23 6.78
N PHE A 157 3.97 0.25 7.13
CA PHE A 157 4.98 -0.59 6.51
C PHE A 157 5.44 -1.69 7.46
N PHE A 158 5.59 -2.87 6.89
CA PHE A 158 6.16 -4.06 7.55
C PHE A 158 7.34 -4.59 6.75
N ILE A 159 8.26 -5.29 7.41
CA ILE A 159 9.33 -6.02 6.73
C ILE A 159 8.96 -7.49 6.65
N LEU A 160 9.26 -8.10 5.52
CA LEU A 160 9.27 -9.54 5.32
C LEU A 160 10.64 -9.98 4.79
N ALA A 161 11.41 -10.67 5.61
CA ALA A 161 12.57 -11.39 5.12
C ALA A 161 12.12 -12.70 4.44
N VAL A 162 12.49 -12.86 3.17
CA VAL A 162 12.21 -14.06 2.38
C VAL A 162 13.47 -14.90 2.21
N SER A 163 13.32 -16.21 2.07
CA SER A 163 14.42 -17.10 1.67
C SER A 163 14.79 -16.90 0.20
N GLY A 164 15.97 -17.34 -0.19
CA GLY A 164 16.37 -17.32 -1.60
C GLY A 164 15.47 -18.18 -2.50
N GLU A 165 14.78 -19.18 -1.97
CA GLU A 165 13.79 -19.97 -2.70
C GLU A 165 12.50 -19.18 -2.90
N GLU A 166 11.98 -18.53 -1.86
CA GLU A 166 10.81 -17.65 -1.95
C GLU A 166 11.07 -16.49 -2.93
N ALA A 167 12.24 -15.85 -2.85
CA ALA A 167 12.63 -14.78 -3.77
C ALA A 167 12.65 -15.22 -5.23
N ARG A 168 13.14 -16.44 -5.50
CA ARG A 168 13.15 -17.01 -6.88
C ARG A 168 11.78 -17.48 -7.35
N SER A 169 10.91 -17.86 -6.42
CA SER A 169 9.55 -18.35 -6.73
C SER A 169 8.54 -17.22 -6.88
N ALA A 170 8.89 -16.00 -6.51
CA ALA A 170 8.03 -14.83 -6.70
C ALA A 170 7.59 -14.72 -8.17
N LYS A 171 6.31 -14.47 -8.35
CA LYS A 171 5.66 -14.31 -9.66
C LYS A 171 5.05 -12.93 -9.74
N PRO A 172 5.84 -11.93 -10.12
CA PRO A 172 5.35 -10.57 -10.26
C PRO A 172 4.08 -10.50 -11.11
N GLY A 173 3.09 -9.74 -10.65
CA GLY A 173 1.81 -9.62 -11.35
C GLY A 173 0.90 -10.84 -11.25
N TYR A 174 1.00 -11.62 -10.17
CA TYR A 174 0.31 -12.92 -10.03
C TYR A 174 -1.21 -12.84 -10.14
N ASP A 175 -1.85 -11.89 -9.45
CA ASP A 175 -3.32 -11.75 -9.41
C ASP A 175 -3.74 -10.26 -9.36
N LEU A 176 -3.20 -9.46 -10.27
CA LEU A 176 -3.48 -8.03 -10.35
C LEU A 176 -4.92 -7.74 -10.77
N THR A 177 -5.50 -6.67 -10.24
CA THR A 177 -6.75 -6.08 -10.71
C THR A 177 -6.60 -5.53 -12.14
N ALA A 178 -7.69 -5.13 -12.77
CA ALA A 178 -7.63 -4.52 -14.09
C ALA A 178 -6.91 -3.16 -14.07
N ALA A 179 -7.11 -2.38 -12.99
CA ALA A 179 -6.45 -1.09 -12.79
C ALA A 179 -4.94 -1.24 -12.61
N GLU A 180 -4.51 -2.17 -11.76
CA GLU A 180 -3.09 -2.45 -11.54
C GLU A 180 -2.38 -2.97 -12.79
N ARG A 181 -3.05 -3.80 -13.61
CA ARG A 181 -2.46 -4.23 -14.91
C ARG A 181 -2.25 -3.09 -15.88
N GLU A 182 -2.98 -1.98 -15.75
CA GLU A 182 -2.82 -0.80 -16.59
C GLU A 182 -1.71 0.12 -16.07
N THR A 183 -1.45 0.15 -14.75
CA THR A 183 -0.55 1.12 -14.12
C THR A 183 0.73 0.54 -13.54
N LEU A 184 0.83 -0.80 -13.39
CA LEU A 184 2.03 -1.46 -12.89
C LEU A 184 2.82 -2.06 -14.06
N ASP A 185 4.07 -1.63 -14.22
CA ASP A 185 4.91 -1.95 -15.37
C ASP A 185 5.89 -3.08 -15.11
N GLU A 186 6.59 -3.02 -13.98
CA GLU A 186 7.73 -3.88 -13.68
C GLU A 186 7.85 -4.17 -12.18
N PHE A 187 8.41 -5.36 -11.88
CA PHE A 187 8.85 -5.73 -10.53
C PHE A 187 10.34 -6.05 -10.59
N ARG A 188 11.12 -5.42 -9.69
CA ARG A 188 12.57 -5.57 -9.70
C ARG A 188 13.15 -5.64 -8.29
N TRP A 189 14.19 -6.48 -8.12
CA TRP A 189 15.00 -6.51 -6.93
C TRP A 189 16.09 -5.44 -7.00
N TRP A 190 16.11 -4.56 -5.99
CA TRP A 190 17.02 -3.43 -5.92
C TRP A 190 17.95 -3.53 -4.72
N ARG A 191 19.24 -3.22 -4.91
CA ARG A 191 20.13 -2.91 -3.78
C ARG A 191 19.98 -1.45 -3.38
N PRO A 192 20.20 -1.10 -2.07
CA PRO A 192 20.17 0.31 -1.66
C PRO A 192 21.11 1.21 -2.47
N ALA A 193 22.27 0.70 -2.89
CA ALA A 193 23.20 1.45 -3.74
C ALA A 193 22.62 1.74 -5.13
N GLU A 194 21.96 0.76 -5.76
CA GLU A 194 21.32 0.91 -7.06
C GLU A 194 20.15 1.92 -7.02
N ILE A 195 19.41 1.95 -5.91
CA ILE A 195 18.36 2.94 -5.68
C ILE A 195 18.96 4.36 -5.67
N ARG A 196 20.07 4.59 -4.93
CA ARG A 196 20.71 5.92 -4.89
C ARG A 196 21.28 6.34 -6.25
N GLU A 197 21.80 5.41 -7.01
CA GLU A 197 22.29 5.68 -8.36
C GLU A 197 21.15 6.09 -9.28
N ALA A 198 20.04 5.35 -9.27
CA ALA A 198 18.87 5.65 -10.08
C ALA A 198 18.17 6.97 -9.62
N GLU A 199 18.10 7.27 -8.32
CA GLU A 199 17.61 8.57 -7.81
C GLU A 199 18.47 9.73 -8.35
N ALA A 200 19.80 9.55 -8.41
CA ALA A 200 20.71 10.56 -8.97
C ALA A 200 20.53 10.74 -10.49
N GLU A 201 20.00 9.75 -11.19
CA GLU A 201 19.65 9.77 -12.62
C GLU A 201 18.23 10.30 -12.87
N GLY A 202 17.43 10.55 -11.80
CA GLY A 202 16.12 11.15 -11.90
C GLY A 202 14.95 10.19 -11.66
N GLU A 203 15.21 8.92 -11.32
CA GLU A 203 14.16 7.98 -10.93
C GLU A 203 13.58 8.36 -9.57
N THR A 204 12.29 8.14 -9.41
CA THR A 204 11.56 8.45 -8.17
C THR A 204 11.27 7.17 -7.39
N PHE A 205 11.57 7.18 -6.08
CA PHE A 205 11.30 6.06 -5.17
C PHE A 205 10.48 6.49 -3.97
N TYR A 206 9.49 5.68 -3.62
CA TYR A 206 8.67 5.87 -2.43
C TYR A 206 8.77 4.68 -1.45
N PRO A 207 8.81 4.98 -0.12
CA PRO A 207 8.88 6.32 0.48
C PRO A 207 10.20 7.02 0.18
N ALA A 208 10.22 8.36 0.26
CA ALA A 208 11.43 9.14 0.05
C ALA A 208 12.56 8.69 0.99
N GLY A 209 13.78 8.57 0.45
CA GLY A 209 14.93 8.08 1.20
C GLY A 209 14.92 6.57 1.49
N LEU A 210 14.19 5.81 0.69
CA LEU A 210 14.02 4.35 0.85
C LEU A 210 15.34 3.60 1.01
N ALA A 211 16.37 3.95 0.26
CA ALA A 211 17.69 3.31 0.37
C ALA A 211 18.28 3.41 1.79
N GLY A 212 18.18 4.58 2.41
CA GLY A 212 18.63 4.80 3.79
C GLY A 212 17.75 4.08 4.82
N LEU A 213 16.45 4.01 4.59
CA LEU A 213 15.53 3.26 5.44
C LEU A 213 15.86 1.77 5.44
N ILE A 214 16.09 1.17 4.27
CA ILE A 214 16.46 -0.26 4.16
C ILE A 214 17.72 -0.57 4.96
N GLU A 215 18.72 0.30 4.98
CA GLU A 215 19.96 0.11 5.75
C GLU A 215 19.72 0.10 7.26
N THR A 216 18.62 0.70 7.75
CA THR A 216 18.21 0.61 9.15
C THR A 216 17.35 -0.62 9.46
N TRP A 217 16.89 -1.31 8.45
CA TRP A 217 16.03 -2.49 8.54
C TRP A 217 16.76 -3.80 8.25
N TRP A 218 17.91 -3.73 7.59
CA TRP A 218 18.71 -4.89 7.19
C TRP A 218 20.14 -4.82 7.76
N PRO A 219 20.72 -5.93 8.25
CA PRO A 219 20.11 -7.28 8.34
C PRO A 219 19.11 -7.45 9.49
N GLU A 220 19.01 -6.50 10.39
CA GLU A 220 18.11 -6.52 11.54
C GLU A 220 17.55 -5.12 11.79
N TRP A 221 16.22 -5.04 11.98
CA TRP A 221 15.55 -3.80 12.31
C TRP A 221 15.96 -3.27 13.69
N ASP A 222 16.24 -2.00 13.78
CA ASP A 222 16.68 -1.30 14.99
C ASP A 222 15.59 -1.12 16.07
N GLY A 223 14.37 -1.59 15.81
CA GLY A 223 13.22 -1.48 16.73
C GLY A 223 12.55 -0.11 16.75
N ILE A 224 12.96 0.82 15.88
CA ILE A 224 12.41 2.19 15.85
C ILE A 224 11.36 2.31 14.75
N VAL A 225 10.11 2.61 15.13
CA VAL A 225 9.07 2.99 14.18
C VAL A 225 9.29 4.42 13.74
N ARG A 226 9.47 4.63 12.44
CA ARG A 226 9.66 5.96 11.86
C ARG A 226 8.33 6.54 11.40
N ASN A 227 8.25 7.87 11.38
CA ASN A 227 7.12 8.59 10.79
C ASN A 227 7.67 9.49 9.69
N VAL A 228 7.09 9.36 8.50
CA VAL A 228 7.43 10.19 7.33
C VAL A 228 6.14 10.84 6.84
N THR A 229 6.24 12.12 6.50
CA THR A 229 5.19 12.85 5.80
C THR A 229 5.82 13.38 4.53
N ASP A 230 5.52 12.76 3.41
CA ASP A 230 5.90 13.26 2.10
C ASP A 230 4.79 14.20 1.65
N ARG A 231 5.02 15.51 1.78
CA ARG A 231 4.18 16.48 1.09
C ARG A 231 4.83 16.70 -0.27
N ALA A 232 4.07 16.51 -1.33
CA ALA A 232 4.50 16.92 -2.65
C ALA A 232 4.97 18.37 -2.54
N LEU A 233 6.26 18.60 -2.79
CA LEU A 233 6.78 19.93 -2.97
C LEU A 233 6.18 20.42 -4.27
N GLU A 234 5.31 21.43 -4.18
CA GLU A 234 4.77 22.16 -5.33
C GLU A 234 5.89 22.79 -6.18
#